data_8fbe552c7d1bf94783213a12a6a18395
#
_entry.id   8fbe552c7d1bf94783213a12a6a18395
#
_cell.length_a   1.000
_cell.length_b   1.000
_cell.length_c   1.000
_cell.angle_alpha   90.00
_cell.angle_beta   90.00
_cell.angle_gamma   90.00
#
_symmetry.space_group_name_H-M   'P 1'
#
loop_
_entity.id
_entity.type
_entity.pdbx_description
1 polymer ?
#
loop_
_entity_poly.entity_id
_entity_poly.type
_entity_poly.pdbx_seq_one_letter_code
_entity_poly.pdbx_strand_id
1 'polypeptide(L)'
;MAKLKIVRTDGSVLEGEITPAVEYSFELHHKLGFHRAFREQEMQTMVYWLAWEVTRRSGETVKPFGIEFIEGLKSVEVLDSDPLA
;
A
#
# COMPACT_ATOMS: atom_id res chain seq x y z
N MET A 1 -7.82 -10.58 7.02
CA MET A 1 -6.58 -9.97 6.58
C MET A 1 -6.91 -8.75 5.73
N ALA A 2 -6.17 -7.67 5.90
CA ALA A 2 -6.44 -6.43 5.21
C ALA A 2 -6.13 -6.53 3.72
N LYS A 3 -6.88 -5.78 2.92
CA LYS A 3 -6.65 -5.65 1.48
C LYS A 3 -6.58 -4.19 1.12
N LEU A 4 -5.89 -3.90 0.03
CA LEU A 4 -5.91 -2.58 -0.57
C LEU A 4 -6.67 -2.64 -1.89
N LYS A 5 -7.50 -1.64 -2.12
CA LYS A 5 -8.10 -1.40 -3.42
C LYS A 5 -7.40 -0.20 -4.04
N ILE A 6 -6.73 -0.42 -5.14
CA ILE A 6 -5.92 0.60 -5.80
C ILE A 6 -6.62 0.95 -7.11
N VAL A 7 -7.11 2.18 -7.21
CA VAL A 7 -7.74 2.68 -8.44
C VAL A 7 -6.75 3.60 -9.12
N ARG A 8 -6.49 3.34 -10.39
CA ARG A 8 -5.51 4.10 -11.16
C ARG A 8 -6.21 5.13 -12.06
N THR A 9 -5.43 6.10 -12.51
CA THR A 9 -5.97 7.18 -13.34
C THR A 9 -6.51 6.70 -14.69
N ASP A 10 -6.04 5.54 -15.17
CA ASP A 10 -6.54 4.95 -16.42
C ASP A 10 -7.84 4.15 -16.22
N GLY A 11 -8.36 4.12 -15.01
CA GLY A 11 -9.59 3.40 -14.68
C GLY A 11 -9.37 1.96 -14.24
N SER A 12 -8.16 1.43 -14.31
CA SER A 12 -7.90 0.07 -13.87
C SER A 12 -7.93 -0.02 -12.34
N VAL A 13 -8.31 -1.19 -11.85
CA VAL A 13 -8.42 -1.45 -10.41
C VAL A 13 -7.64 -2.70 -10.08
N LEU A 14 -6.83 -2.61 -9.04
CA LEU A 14 -6.11 -3.76 -8.49
C LEU A 14 -6.48 -3.91 -7.03
N GLU A 15 -6.83 -5.13 -6.63
CA GLU A 15 -7.01 -5.45 -5.22
C GLU A 15 -5.94 -6.44 -4.82
N GLY A 16 -5.29 -6.18 -3.69
CA GLY A 16 -4.24 -7.05 -3.20
C GLY A 16 -4.24 -7.13 -1.69
N GLU A 17 -3.84 -8.28 -1.16
CA GLU A 17 -3.79 -8.48 0.28
C GLU A 17 -2.52 -7.88 0.87
N ILE A 18 -2.66 -7.36 2.08
CA ILE A 18 -1.52 -6.95 2.89
C ILE A 18 -1.07 -8.19 3.64
N THR A 19 -0.15 -8.92 3.05
CA THR A 19 0.37 -10.17 3.60
C THR A 19 1.45 -9.89 4.64
N PRO A 20 1.84 -10.91 5.43
CA PRO A 20 2.98 -10.74 6.34
C PRO A 20 4.25 -10.29 5.63
N ALA A 21 4.46 -10.72 4.38
CA ALA A 21 5.63 -10.29 3.62
C ALA A 21 5.58 -8.79 3.32
N VAL A 22 4.38 -8.28 3.01
CA VAL A 22 4.20 -6.84 2.78
C VAL A 22 4.43 -6.06 4.07
N GLU A 23 3.91 -6.55 5.19
CA GLU A 23 4.12 -5.92 6.50
C GLU A 23 5.60 -5.88 6.86
N TYR A 24 6.29 -6.98 6.63
CA TYR A 24 7.72 -7.06 6.89
C TYR A 24 8.50 -6.03 6.05
N SER A 25 8.19 -5.96 4.76
CA SER A 25 8.84 -4.99 3.87
C SER A 25 8.55 -3.55 4.31
N PHE A 26 7.32 -3.28 4.73
CA PHE A 26 6.94 -1.97 5.24
C PHE A 26 7.78 -1.59 6.46
N GLU A 27 7.91 -2.51 7.40
CA GLU A 27 8.66 -2.23 8.62
C GLU A 27 10.14 -2.01 8.34
N LEU A 28 10.71 -2.74 7.39
CA LEU A 28 12.09 -2.52 6.98
C LEU A 28 12.28 -1.15 6.34
N HIS A 29 11.32 -0.75 5.52
CA HIS A 29 11.42 0.53 4.82
C HIS A 29 11.21 1.72 5.75
N HIS A 30 10.18 1.66 6.59
CA HIS A 30 9.82 2.77 7.46
C HIS A 30 10.49 2.73 8.82
N LYS A 31 11.09 1.59 9.18
CA LYS A 31 11.74 1.37 10.48
C LYS A 31 10.79 1.64 11.64
N LEU A 32 9.56 1.16 11.49
CA LEU A 32 8.49 1.40 12.44
C LEU A 32 7.51 0.24 12.33
N GLY A 33 7.00 -0.22 13.47
CA GLY A 33 6.02 -1.32 13.47
C GLY A 33 4.80 -0.97 12.64
N PHE A 34 4.30 -1.94 11.88
CA PHE A 34 3.22 -1.72 10.91
C PHE A 34 1.97 -1.16 11.59
N HIS A 35 1.47 -1.84 12.60
CA HIS A 35 0.25 -1.39 13.29
C HIS A 35 0.45 -0.06 14.00
N ARG A 36 1.64 0.13 14.58
CA ARG A 36 1.95 1.38 15.25
C ARG A 36 1.96 2.55 14.28
N ALA A 37 2.55 2.34 13.09
CA ALA A 37 2.61 3.39 12.08
C ALA A 37 1.22 3.89 11.72
N PHE A 38 0.28 2.98 11.47
CA PHE A 38 -1.07 3.37 11.08
C PHE A 38 -1.91 3.86 12.24
N ARG A 39 -1.64 3.40 13.44
CA ARG A 39 -2.37 3.85 14.62
C ARG A 39 -1.94 5.22 15.09
N GLU A 40 -0.65 5.54 15.00
CA GLU A 40 -0.10 6.75 15.58
C GLU A 40 0.24 7.83 14.56
N GLN A 41 0.63 7.47 13.35
CA GLN A 41 1.09 8.43 12.36
C GLN A 41 0.17 8.57 11.16
N GLU A 42 -0.35 7.45 10.66
CA GLU A 42 -1.34 7.43 9.58
C GLU A 42 -1.03 8.37 8.41
N MET A 43 0.22 8.44 8.01
CA MET A 43 0.58 9.31 6.90
C MET A 43 0.11 8.71 5.58
N GLN A 44 -0.44 9.55 4.72
CA GLN A 44 -0.92 9.11 3.42
C GLN A 44 0.21 8.50 2.58
N THR A 45 1.43 8.98 2.76
CA THR A 45 2.61 8.43 2.10
C THR A 45 2.78 6.95 2.40
N MET A 46 2.46 6.52 3.61
CA MET A 46 2.57 5.12 4.01
C MET A 46 1.56 4.26 3.26
N VAL A 47 0.35 4.78 3.06
CA VAL A 47 -0.69 4.08 2.30
C VAL A 47 -0.25 3.93 0.84
N TYR A 48 0.31 4.97 0.26
CA TYR A 48 0.80 4.93 -1.12
C TYR A 48 1.98 3.98 -1.28
N TRP A 49 2.85 3.91 -0.27
CA TRP A 49 3.95 2.96 -0.30
C TRP A 49 3.42 1.52 -0.28
N LEU A 50 2.41 1.25 0.53
CA LEU A 50 1.77 -0.07 0.56
C LEU A 50 1.18 -0.40 -0.81
N ALA A 51 0.53 0.57 -1.45
CA ALA A 51 -0.02 0.37 -2.79
C ALA A 51 1.09 -0.01 -3.78
N TRP A 52 2.23 0.67 -3.70
CA TRP A 52 3.38 0.38 -4.54
C TRP A 52 3.88 -1.05 -4.31
N GLU A 53 4.04 -1.44 -3.06
CA GLU A 53 4.57 -2.78 -2.73
C GLU A 53 3.59 -3.88 -3.14
N VAL A 54 2.31 -3.70 -2.90
CA VAL A 54 1.28 -4.65 -3.30
C VAL A 54 1.26 -4.80 -4.83
N THR A 55 1.33 -3.70 -5.56
CA THR A 55 1.36 -3.72 -7.02
C THR A 55 2.59 -4.45 -7.53
N ARG A 56 3.75 -4.15 -6.94
CA ARG A 56 5.00 -4.80 -7.33
C ARG A 56 4.93 -6.30 -7.11
N ARG A 57 4.38 -6.73 -5.98
CA ARG A 57 4.29 -8.15 -5.64
C ARG A 57 3.23 -8.89 -6.46
N SER A 58 2.32 -8.17 -7.11
CA SER A 58 1.36 -8.80 -8.01
C SER A 58 1.99 -9.24 -9.33
N GLY A 59 3.23 -8.85 -9.57
CA GLY A 59 3.93 -9.21 -10.79
C GLY A 59 3.96 -8.10 -11.84
N GLU A 60 3.34 -6.97 -11.57
CA GLU A 60 3.38 -5.85 -12.50
C GLU A 60 4.70 -5.11 -12.41
N THR A 61 5.14 -4.60 -13.55
CA THR A 61 6.30 -3.73 -13.59
C THR A 61 5.88 -2.36 -13.07
N VAL A 62 6.59 -1.86 -12.06
CA VAL A 62 6.28 -0.55 -11.48
C VAL A 62 7.51 0.34 -11.55
N LYS A 63 7.26 1.64 -11.61
CA LYS A 63 8.33 2.63 -11.46
C LYS A 63 8.81 2.63 -10.01
N PRO A 64 10.03 3.09 -9.75
CA PRO A 64 10.47 3.24 -8.36
C PRO A 64 9.47 4.08 -7.57
N PHE A 65 9.34 3.80 -6.29
CA PHE A 65 8.41 4.54 -5.46
C PHE A 65 8.77 6.02 -5.45
N GLY A 66 7.81 6.86 -5.75
CA GLY A 66 7.98 8.29 -5.79
C GLY A 66 6.82 8.93 -6.52
N ILE A 67 6.99 10.22 -6.86
CA ILE A 67 5.91 11.01 -7.44
C ILE A 67 5.39 10.42 -8.75
N GLU A 68 6.26 9.83 -9.57
CA GLU A 68 5.82 9.28 -10.85
C GLU A 68 4.85 8.11 -10.65
N PHE A 69 5.11 7.27 -9.67
CA PHE A 69 4.17 6.18 -9.35
C PHE A 69 2.88 6.76 -8.79
N ILE A 70 3.00 7.72 -7.86
CA ILE A 70 1.84 8.29 -7.18
C ILE A 70 0.91 9.02 -8.15
N GLU A 71 1.47 9.68 -9.16
CA GLU A 71 0.66 10.36 -10.16
C GLU A 71 -0.24 9.43 -10.96
N GLY A 72 0.10 8.15 -11.02
CA GLY A 72 -0.74 7.16 -11.65
C GLY A 72 -1.89 6.65 -10.79
N LEU A 73 -1.95 7.07 -9.53
CA LEU A 73 -2.98 6.62 -8.60
C LEU A 73 -4.15 7.60 -8.58
N LYS A 74 -5.37 7.09 -8.62
CA LYS A 74 -6.57 7.89 -8.39
C LYS A 74 -6.98 7.81 -6.93
N SER A 75 -7.01 6.61 -6.36
CA SER A 75 -7.33 6.43 -4.96
C SER A 75 -6.78 5.10 -4.46
N VAL A 76 -6.57 5.01 -3.15
CA VAL A 76 -6.18 3.78 -2.47
C VAL A 76 -7.03 3.67 -1.22
N GLU A 77 -7.71 2.54 -1.07
CA GLU A 77 -8.57 2.28 0.07
C GLU A 77 -8.15 1.01 0.78
N VAL A 78 -8.30 1.00 2.10
CA VAL A 78 -8.17 -0.21 2.89
C VAL A 78 -9.56 -0.82 3.03
N LEU A 79 -9.74 -2.06 2.58
CA LEU A 79 -11.06 -2.67 2.46
C LEU A 79 -11.48 -3.53 3.63
N ASP A 80 -10.56 -3.99 4.46
CA ASP A 80 -10.89 -4.90 5.53
C ASP A 80 -11.53 -4.13 6.69
N SER A 81 -12.57 -4.73 7.31
CA SER A 81 -13.23 -4.11 8.45
C SER A 81 -12.35 -4.05 9.68
N ASP A 82 -11.34 -4.90 9.78
CA ASP A 82 -10.41 -4.92 10.90
C ASP A 82 -8.97 -4.96 10.37
N PRO A 83 -8.62 -4.02 9.52
CA PRO A 83 -7.41 -4.15 8.72
C PRO A 83 -6.13 -4.00 9.53
N LEU A 84 -6.16 -3.17 10.53
CA LEU A 84 -4.92 -2.76 11.19
C LEU A 84 -5.01 -2.96 12.70
N ALA A 85 -6.02 -3.67 13.13
CA ALA A 85 -6.22 -3.96 14.54
C ALA A 85 -5.33 -5.10 15.01
#